data_580220fac088f889b0833955ebb09c9e
#
_entry.id   580220fac088f889b0833955ebb09c9e
#
_cell.length_a   1.000
_cell.length_b   1.000
_cell.length_c   1.000
_cell.angle_alpha   90.00
_cell.angle_beta   90.00
_cell.angle_gamma   90.00
#
_symmetry.space_group_name_H-M   'P 1'
#
loop_
_entity.id
_entity.type
_entity.pdbx_description
1 polymer ?
#
loop_
_entity_poly.entity_id
_entity_poly.type
_entity_poly.pdbx_seq_one_letter_code
_entity_poly.pdbx_strand_id
1 'polypeptide(L)'
;STNVDCRFVDNSSLFFPPADIVSCRQIHSDVIKIVDESMRGTEIPDCDALITNAPNLPLLIRTADCVPVVLFDECRRVVANIHSGRVGTQKQIVRKTVEMMRSQFGSSPSDIIAAMGPHICGKCYEVDAACASEFGEKFVVGFSKDQKPLIDIASACKEQLESSGVYSKNIFISEICTAESPEWPSWRRDKCSERLGTFIVLE
;
A
#
# COMPACT_ATOMS: atom_id res chain seq x y z
N SER A 1 -2.57 2.43 26.17
CA SER A 1 -1.89 2.00 24.95
C SER A 1 -2.90 2.04 23.80
N THR A 2 -2.57 2.74 22.75
CA THR A 2 -3.39 2.74 21.53
C THR A 2 -3.06 1.47 20.76
N ASN A 3 -4.05 0.64 20.49
CA ASN A 3 -3.86 -0.52 19.66
C ASN A 3 -4.23 -0.20 18.21
N VAL A 4 -3.44 -0.68 17.28
CA VAL A 4 -3.79 -0.74 15.87
C VAL A 4 -3.75 -2.20 15.44
N ASP A 5 -4.79 -2.66 14.76
CA ASP A 5 -4.80 -3.98 14.12
C ASP A 5 -4.52 -3.80 12.62
N CYS A 6 -3.48 -4.47 12.14
CA CYS A 6 -3.13 -4.49 10.72
C CYS A 6 -2.96 -5.94 10.26
N ARG A 7 -3.69 -6.33 9.22
CA ARG A 7 -3.69 -7.69 8.69
C ARG A 7 -3.60 -7.73 7.18
N PHE A 8 -2.81 -8.70 6.72
CA PHE A 8 -2.72 -9.08 5.31
C PHE A 8 -3.35 -10.47 5.18
N VAL A 9 -4.47 -10.57 4.48
CA VAL A 9 -5.26 -11.81 4.41
C VAL A 9 -5.65 -12.14 2.98
N ASP A 10 -5.81 -13.42 2.69
CA ASP A 10 -6.42 -13.81 1.43
C ASP A 10 -7.91 -13.39 1.38
N ASN A 11 -8.49 -13.44 0.20
CA ASN A 11 -9.86 -12.94 -0.04
C ASN A 11 -10.94 -13.77 0.64
N SER A 12 -10.61 -14.95 1.20
CA SER A 12 -11.55 -15.91 1.77
C SER A 12 -11.93 -15.64 3.21
N SER A 13 -11.17 -14.80 3.91
CA SER A 13 -11.37 -14.50 5.33
C SER A 13 -11.48 -12.99 5.60
N LEU A 14 -12.66 -12.43 5.39
CA LEU A 14 -12.98 -11.09 5.88
C LEU A 14 -13.14 -11.15 7.40
N PHE A 15 -12.21 -10.52 8.14
CA PHE A 15 -12.25 -10.43 9.61
C PHE A 15 -13.33 -9.47 10.12
N PHE A 16 -13.79 -8.56 9.26
CA PHE A 16 -14.82 -7.60 9.59
C PHE A 16 -16.05 -7.85 8.71
N PRO A 17 -17.28 -7.62 9.24
CA PRO A 17 -18.47 -7.64 8.41
C PRO A 17 -18.33 -6.65 7.24
N PRO A 18 -18.70 -7.02 6.00
CA PRO A 18 -18.62 -6.11 4.85
C PRO A 18 -19.33 -4.77 5.08
N ALA A 19 -20.40 -4.77 5.88
CA ALA A 19 -21.16 -3.56 6.25
C ALA A 19 -20.36 -2.57 7.12
N ASP A 20 -19.20 -2.98 7.67
CA ASP A 20 -18.38 -2.13 8.52
C ASP A 20 -17.15 -1.59 7.79
N ILE A 21 -16.80 -2.15 6.64
CA ILE A 21 -15.54 -1.87 5.94
C ILE A 21 -15.68 -0.68 5.00
N VAL A 22 -14.73 0.26 5.06
CA VAL A 22 -14.53 1.25 4.01
C VAL A 22 -13.44 0.76 3.06
N SER A 23 -13.76 0.69 1.77
CA SER A 23 -12.81 0.24 0.74
C SER A 23 -12.66 1.23 -0.40
N CYS A 24 -11.63 1.06 -1.23
CA CYS A 24 -11.45 1.82 -2.47
C CYS A 24 -11.96 1.05 -3.69
N ARG A 25 -12.63 1.74 -4.63
CA ARG A 25 -12.64 1.34 -6.02
C ARG A 25 -11.31 1.80 -6.64
N GLN A 26 -10.31 0.93 -6.61
CA GLN A 26 -8.94 1.22 -7.00
C GLN A 26 -8.81 1.35 -8.52
N ILE A 27 -8.15 2.42 -8.97
CA ILE A 27 -7.95 2.75 -10.39
C ILE A 27 -6.47 2.93 -10.76
N HIS A 28 -5.56 2.50 -9.89
CA HIS A 28 -4.10 2.67 -10.04
C HIS A 28 -3.69 4.14 -10.17
N SER A 29 -4.30 5.00 -9.37
CA SER A 29 -4.05 6.45 -9.33
C SER A 29 -3.16 6.84 -8.14
N ASP A 30 -3.07 8.14 -7.90
CA ASP A 30 -2.49 8.76 -6.71
C ASP A 30 -3.55 9.51 -5.89
N VAL A 31 -4.83 9.19 -6.11
CA VAL A 31 -5.94 9.81 -5.41
C VAL A 31 -6.09 9.23 -4.00
N ILE A 32 -6.10 10.11 -3.02
CA ILE A 32 -6.21 9.80 -1.59
C ILE A 32 -7.52 10.40 -1.07
N LYS A 33 -8.24 9.66 -0.24
CA LYS A 33 -9.46 10.13 0.40
C LYS A 33 -9.36 10.04 1.91
N ILE A 34 -9.79 11.09 2.59
CA ILE A 34 -10.04 11.06 4.03
C ILE A 34 -11.46 10.55 4.22
N VAL A 35 -11.62 9.57 5.10
CA VAL A 35 -12.91 8.93 5.39
C VAL A 35 -13.20 8.96 6.89
N ASP A 36 -14.47 8.96 7.20
CA ASP A 36 -14.99 8.99 8.56
C ASP A 36 -16.11 7.98 8.78
N GLU A 37 -16.66 7.94 9.98
CA GLU A 37 -17.70 7.00 10.39
C GLU A 37 -18.95 7.03 9.49
N SER A 38 -19.28 8.16 8.88
CA SER A 38 -20.45 8.27 8.00
C SER A 38 -20.32 7.48 6.70
N MET A 39 -19.07 7.09 6.36
CA MET A 39 -18.71 6.30 5.17
C MET A 39 -18.61 4.80 5.45
N ARG A 40 -18.95 4.35 6.67
CA ARG A 40 -18.93 2.93 7.05
C ARG A 40 -19.72 2.08 6.07
N GLY A 41 -19.15 0.94 5.67
CA GLY A 41 -19.79 0.01 4.74
C GLY A 41 -19.81 0.46 3.28
N THR A 42 -19.05 1.51 2.92
CA THR A 42 -19.05 2.03 1.54
C THR A 42 -17.75 1.72 0.77
N GLU A 43 -17.88 1.62 -0.54
CA GLU A 43 -16.75 1.63 -1.45
C GLU A 43 -16.56 3.03 -2.02
N ILE A 44 -15.43 3.66 -1.67
CA ILE A 44 -15.10 5.02 -2.09
C ILE A 44 -14.65 4.98 -3.56
N PRO A 45 -15.27 5.77 -4.46
CA PRO A 45 -14.94 5.73 -5.86
C PRO A 45 -13.59 6.38 -6.17
N ASP A 46 -12.92 5.81 -7.18
CA ASP A 46 -11.79 6.39 -7.89
C ASP A 46 -10.65 6.89 -6.98
N CYS A 47 -10.22 6.04 -6.05
CA CYS A 47 -9.08 6.32 -5.17
C CYS A 47 -8.23 5.07 -4.94
N ASP A 48 -7.00 5.28 -4.49
CA ASP A 48 -6.04 4.22 -4.22
C ASP A 48 -5.44 4.33 -2.81
N ALA A 49 -5.88 5.30 -2.01
CA ALA A 49 -5.53 5.39 -0.60
C ALA A 49 -6.66 5.99 0.24
N LEU A 50 -6.78 5.49 1.47
CA LEU A 50 -7.73 5.95 2.48
C LEU A 50 -6.97 6.38 3.73
N ILE A 51 -7.41 7.47 4.36
CA ILE A 51 -6.89 7.95 5.65
C ILE A 51 -8.07 8.15 6.59
N THR A 52 -7.92 7.75 7.86
CA THR A 52 -8.92 8.03 8.90
C THR A 52 -8.28 8.21 10.28
N ASN A 53 -8.96 8.97 11.13
CA ASN A 53 -8.73 9.01 12.58
C ASN A 53 -9.96 8.50 13.36
N ALA A 54 -10.96 7.96 12.66
CA ALA A 54 -12.13 7.36 13.29
C ALA A 54 -11.75 6.00 13.91
N PRO A 55 -12.01 5.79 15.21
CA PRO A 55 -11.77 4.50 15.85
C PRO A 55 -12.76 3.46 15.32
N ASN A 56 -12.32 2.19 15.33
CA ASN A 56 -13.14 1.05 14.91
C ASN A 56 -13.71 1.13 13.48
N LEU A 57 -13.07 1.91 12.60
CA LEU A 57 -13.42 2.00 11.17
C LEU A 57 -12.39 1.24 10.32
N PRO A 58 -12.66 -0.01 9.90
CA PRO A 58 -11.72 -0.79 9.13
C PRO A 58 -11.57 -0.24 7.71
N LEU A 59 -10.33 0.00 7.29
CA LEU A 59 -9.97 0.37 5.92
C LEU A 59 -9.47 -0.85 5.15
N LEU A 60 -9.96 -1.07 3.95
CA LEU A 60 -9.56 -2.19 3.08
C LEU A 60 -8.97 -1.71 1.76
N ILE A 61 -7.79 -2.24 1.43
CA ILE A 61 -7.18 -2.20 0.10
C ILE A 61 -7.00 -3.63 -0.42
N ARG A 62 -7.14 -3.83 -1.72
CA ARG A 62 -6.98 -5.13 -2.39
C ARG A 62 -5.81 -5.09 -3.35
N THR A 63 -4.93 -6.10 -3.28
CA THR A 63 -3.77 -6.20 -4.17
C THR A 63 -3.61 -7.62 -4.72
N ALA A 64 -2.93 -7.73 -5.86
CA ALA A 64 -2.28 -8.92 -6.37
C ALA A 64 -1.04 -8.43 -7.11
N ASP A 65 0.12 -8.52 -6.46
CA ASP A 65 1.45 -8.01 -6.85
C ASP A 65 1.75 -6.55 -6.47
N CYS A 66 0.79 -5.62 -6.56
CA CYS A 66 1.02 -4.24 -6.12
C CYS A 66 1.37 -4.19 -4.62
N VAL A 67 2.14 -3.17 -4.21
CA VAL A 67 2.57 -3.01 -2.82
C VAL A 67 1.43 -2.42 -1.98
N PRO A 68 0.86 -3.17 -1.02
CA PRO A 68 -0.01 -2.58 -0.02
C PRO A 68 0.85 -1.91 1.06
N VAL A 69 0.56 -0.66 1.38
CA VAL A 69 1.28 0.09 2.41
C VAL A 69 0.29 0.59 3.45
N VAL A 70 0.56 0.30 4.71
CA VAL A 70 -0.19 0.85 5.84
C VAL A 70 0.68 1.81 6.62
N LEU A 71 0.07 2.92 7.05
CA LEU A 71 0.72 3.92 7.89
C LEU A 71 -0.07 4.09 9.18
N PHE A 72 0.64 4.26 10.29
CA PHE A 72 0.08 4.50 11.59
C PHE A 72 0.85 5.60 12.33
N ASP A 73 0.14 6.59 12.83
CA ASP A 73 0.63 7.62 13.75
C ASP A 73 -0.09 7.44 15.09
N GLU A 74 0.62 6.88 16.08
CA GLU A 74 0.07 6.66 17.44
C GLU A 74 -0.24 7.98 18.14
N CYS A 75 0.60 9.01 17.95
CA CYS A 75 0.46 10.29 18.64
C CYS A 75 -0.80 11.05 18.20
N ARG A 76 -1.13 10.99 16.91
CA ARG A 76 -2.29 11.65 16.32
C ARG A 76 -3.49 10.73 16.17
N ARG A 77 -3.31 9.43 16.43
CA ARG A 77 -4.34 8.40 16.24
C ARG A 77 -4.91 8.45 14.82
N VAL A 78 -4.03 8.32 13.83
CA VAL A 78 -4.38 8.34 12.41
C VAL A 78 -3.80 7.11 11.74
N VAL A 79 -4.60 6.49 10.87
CA VAL A 79 -4.16 5.37 10.05
C VAL A 79 -4.40 5.68 8.58
N ALA A 80 -3.58 5.08 7.71
CA ALA A 80 -3.79 5.09 6.27
C ALA A 80 -3.59 3.71 5.68
N ASN A 81 -4.33 3.40 4.61
CA ASN A 81 -4.20 2.18 3.83
C ASN A 81 -4.04 2.55 2.35
N ILE A 82 -2.97 2.11 1.71
CA ILE A 82 -2.52 2.60 0.40
C ILE A 82 -2.31 1.43 -0.54
N HIS A 83 -2.91 1.50 -1.72
CA HIS A 83 -2.59 0.67 -2.87
C HIS A 83 -1.49 1.35 -3.70
N SER A 84 -0.25 0.90 -3.57
CA SER A 84 0.86 1.42 -4.36
C SER A 84 1.18 0.49 -5.53
N GLY A 85 0.39 0.61 -6.58
CA GLY A 85 0.70 0.01 -7.88
C GLY A 85 1.75 0.83 -8.63
N ARG A 86 2.23 0.33 -9.79
CA ARG A 86 3.28 1.01 -10.58
C ARG A 86 2.98 2.50 -10.82
N VAL A 87 1.82 2.82 -11.33
CA VAL A 87 1.43 4.21 -11.66
C VAL A 87 1.29 5.07 -10.40
N GLY A 88 0.66 4.55 -9.34
CA GLY A 88 0.54 5.24 -8.06
C GLY A 88 1.91 5.55 -7.45
N THR A 89 2.85 4.59 -7.54
CA THR A 89 4.23 4.77 -7.05
C THR A 89 4.97 5.83 -7.86
N GLN A 90 4.88 5.81 -9.19
CA GLN A 90 5.46 6.86 -10.05
C GLN A 90 4.91 8.25 -9.71
N LYS A 91 3.62 8.34 -9.41
CA LYS A 91 2.94 9.57 -8.98
C LYS A 91 3.12 9.89 -7.50
N GLN A 92 3.94 9.10 -6.79
CA GLN A 92 4.33 9.32 -5.39
C GLN A 92 3.16 9.24 -4.40
N ILE A 93 2.25 8.28 -4.56
CA ILE A 93 1.07 8.13 -3.69
C ILE A 93 1.44 7.97 -2.22
N VAL A 94 2.52 7.24 -1.89
CA VAL A 94 2.96 7.01 -0.52
C VAL A 94 3.42 8.33 0.12
N ARG A 95 4.27 9.09 -0.57
CA ARG A 95 4.71 10.42 -0.12
C ARG A 95 3.53 11.37 0.09
N LYS A 96 2.62 11.44 -0.90
CA LYS A 96 1.43 12.30 -0.84
C LYS A 96 0.53 11.93 0.33
N THR A 97 0.45 10.64 0.68
CA THR A 97 -0.33 10.19 1.85
C THR A 97 0.32 10.69 3.15
N VAL A 98 1.64 10.58 3.30
CA VAL A 98 2.36 11.15 4.46
C VAL A 98 2.15 12.68 4.54
N GLU A 99 2.26 13.39 3.42
CA GLU A 99 2.02 14.83 3.35
C GLU A 99 0.57 15.20 3.75
N MET A 100 -0.41 14.39 3.34
CA MET A 100 -1.81 14.58 3.72
C MET A 100 -2.06 14.29 5.21
N MET A 101 -1.46 13.23 5.78
CA MET A 101 -1.50 12.97 7.22
C MET A 101 -0.91 14.15 8.01
N ARG A 102 0.23 14.69 7.55
CA ARG A 102 0.85 15.86 8.15
C ARG A 102 -0.04 17.10 8.08
N SER A 103 -0.57 17.43 6.90
CA SER A 103 -1.33 18.67 6.67
C SER A 103 -2.72 18.66 7.29
N GLN A 104 -3.40 17.50 7.32
CA GLN A 104 -4.79 17.40 7.76
C GLN A 104 -4.92 16.98 9.23
N PHE A 105 -3.96 16.20 9.74
CA PHE A 105 -4.03 15.65 11.10
C PHE A 105 -2.88 16.11 12.00
N GLY A 106 -1.90 16.85 11.45
CA GLY A 106 -0.73 17.30 12.21
C GLY A 106 0.24 16.18 12.56
N SER A 107 0.23 15.08 11.80
CA SER A 107 1.19 13.98 11.97
C SER A 107 2.61 14.45 11.75
N SER A 108 3.53 14.00 12.61
CA SER A 108 4.97 14.13 12.37
C SER A 108 5.46 12.89 11.62
N PRO A 109 6.11 13.02 10.47
CA PRO A 109 6.63 11.85 9.75
C PRO A 109 7.54 10.96 10.60
N SER A 110 8.28 11.53 11.55
CA SER A 110 9.14 10.79 12.48
C SER A 110 8.37 9.84 13.41
N ASP A 111 7.09 10.12 13.65
CA ASP A 111 6.22 9.33 14.55
C ASP A 111 5.41 8.26 13.76
N ILE A 112 5.46 8.34 12.43
CA ILE A 112 4.77 7.37 11.58
C ILE A 112 5.52 6.04 11.57
N ILE A 113 4.76 4.97 11.77
CA ILE A 113 5.15 3.57 11.53
C ILE A 113 4.53 3.15 10.21
N ALA A 114 5.33 2.53 9.34
CA ALA A 114 4.91 2.06 8.03
C ALA A 114 5.15 0.55 7.89
N ALA A 115 4.18 -0.19 7.34
CA ALA A 115 4.38 -1.58 6.97
C ALA A 115 3.93 -1.82 5.53
N MET A 116 4.73 -2.56 4.78
CA MET A 116 4.43 -3.02 3.42
C MET A 116 4.16 -4.53 3.47
N GLY A 117 3.00 -4.95 3.00
CA GLY A 117 2.60 -6.34 2.97
C GLY A 117 3.21 -7.13 1.80
N PRO A 118 2.79 -8.41 1.63
CA PRO A 118 3.20 -9.25 0.51
C PRO A 118 2.97 -8.56 -0.85
N HIS A 119 3.97 -8.61 -1.71
CA HIS A 119 3.96 -7.93 -3.02
C HIS A 119 4.90 -8.65 -4.00
N ILE A 120 4.87 -8.28 -5.25
CA ILE A 120 5.85 -8.79 -6.23
C ILE A 120 7.23 -8.21 -5.97
N CYS A 121 8.23 -9.06 -5.83
CA CYS A 121 9.61 -8.60 -5.63
C CYS A 121 10.23 -8.07 -6.92
N GLY A 122 11.30 -7.28 -6.79
CA GLY A 122 12.00 -6.69 -7.94
C GLY A 122 12.51 -7.72 -8.94
N LYS A 123 12.88 -8.92 -8.51
CA LYS A 123 13.36 -10.01 -9.40
C LYS A 123 12.26 -10.60 -10.29
N CYS A 124 10.99 -10.44 -9.92
CA CYS A 124 9.84 -10.96 -10.64
C CYS A 124 9.09 -9.90 -11.43
N TYR A 125 9.37 -8.61 -11.19
CA TYR A 125 8.58 -7.55 -11.80
C TYR A 125 9.24 -6.98 -13.05
N GLU A 126 9.09 -7.73 -14.16
CA GLU A 126 9.51 -7.34 -15.50
C GLU A 126 8.60 -6.24 -16.06
N VAL A 127 9.21 -5.22 -16.67
CA VAL A 127 8.52 -4.11 -17.35
C VAL A 127 9.20 -3.80 -18.68
N ASP A 128 8.58 -2.98 -19.53
CA ASP A 128 9.23 -2.45 -20.72
C ASP A 128 10.25 -1.35 -20.37
N ALA A 129 11.14 -1.03 -21.32
CA ALA A 129 12.20 -0.06 -21.13
C ALA A 129 11.68 1.37 -20.86
N ALA A 130 10.56 1.75 -21.48
CA ALA A 130 9.94 3.06 -21.27
C ALA A 130 9.45 3.19 -19.82
N CYS A 131 8.77 2.17 -19.32
CA CYS A 131 8.32 2.11 -17.93
C CYS A 131 9.49 2.17 -16.95
N ALA A 132 10.58 1.43 -17.20
CA ALA A 132 11.75 1.45 -16.33
C ALA A 132 12.43 2.84 -16.30
N SER A 133 12.51 3.51 -17.45
CA SER A 133 13.05 4.87 -17.55
C SER A 133 12.23 5.87 -16.74
N GLU A 134 10.89 5.80 -16.82
CA GLU A 134 10.00 6.65 -16.02
C GLU A 134 10.10 6.39 -14.51
N PHE A 135 10.40 5.15 -14.12
CA PHE A 135 10.55 4.77 -12.71
C PHE A 135 11.86 5.26 -12.09
N GLY A 136 12.90 5.35 -12.92
CA GLY A 136 14.26 5.74 -12.54
C GLY A 136 15.21 4.55 -12.42
N GLU A 137 16.41 4.72 -12.95
CA GLU A 137 17.44 3.67 -13.07
C GLU A 137 17.81 3.01 -11.73
N LYS A 138 17.78 3.77 -10.64
CA LYS A 138 18.12 3.27 -9.28
C LYS A 138 17.19 2.18 -8.76
N PHE A 139 15.99 2.03 -9.33
CA PHE A 139 15.05 0.98 -8.99
C PHE A 139 15.09 -0.20 -9.96
N VAL A 140 15.94 -0.14 -10.98
CA VAL A 140 16.21 -1.27 -11.86
C VAL A 140 17.19 -2.20 -11.16
N VAL A 141 16.71 -3.38 -10.78
CA VAL A 141 17.50 -4.37 -10.01
C VAL A 141 18.15 -5.44 -10.89
N GLY A 142 17.89 -5.40 -12.21
CA GLY A 142 18.46 -6.34 -13.19
C GLY A 142 17.64 -6.39 -14.47
N PHE A 143 17.91 -7.44 -15.24
CA PHE A 143 17.22 -7.72 -16.50
C PHE A 143 16.73 -9.16 -16.52
N SER A 144 15.58 -9.40 -17.13
CA SER A 144 15.06 -10.74 -17.37
C SER A 144 15.85 -11.48 -18.45
N LYS A 145 15.50 -12.76 -18.68
CA LYS A 145 16.11 -13.54 -19.79
C LYS A 145 15.85 -12.90 -21.15
N ASP A 146 14.76 -12.19 -21.31
CA ASP A 146 14.37 -11.48 -22.53
C ASP A 146 14.91 -10.04 -22.59
N GLN A 147 15.93 -9.74 -21.74
CA GLN A 147 16.59 -8.43 -21.64
C GLN A 147 15.63 -7.27 -21.28
N LYS A 148 14.52 -7.57 -20.63
CA LYS A 148 13.61 -6.54 -20.12
C LYS A 148 13.99 -6.13 -18.71
N PRO A 149 13.88 -4.85 -18.36
CA PRO A 149 14.20 -4.37 -17.02
C PRO A 149 13.33 -4.99 -15.94
N LEU A 150 13.95 -5.24 -14.79
CA LEU A 150 13.29 -5.68 -13.55
C LEU A 150 13.31 -4.53 -12.56
N ILE A 151 12.15 -4.10 -12.06
CA ILE A 151 12.05 -2.95 -11.17
C ILE A 151 11.54 -3.33 -9.78
N ASP A 152 12.04 -2.65 -8.76
CA ASP A 152 11.65 -2.82 -7.35
C ASP A 152 10.75 -1.66 -6.89
N ILE A 153 9.43 -1.92 -6.88
CA ILE A 153 8.43 -0.94 -6.45
C ILE A 153 8.51 -0.71 -4.93
N ALA A 154 8.77 -1.75 -4.14
CA ALA A 154 8.83 -1.62 -2.69
C ALA A 154 9.98 -0.70 -2.25
N SER A 155 11.15 -0.80 -2.91
CA SER A 155 12.26 0.13 -2.69
C SER A 155 11.89 1.57 -3.04
N ALA A 156 11.11 1.79 -4.08
CA ALA A 156 10.60 3.13 -4.42
C ALA A 156 9.62 3.66 -3.35
N CYS A 157 8.72 2.81 -2.85
CA CYS A 157 7.83 3.17 -1.74
C CYS A 157 8.62 3.51 -0.47
N LYS A 158 9.65 2.71 -0.14
CA LYS A 158 10.54 2.97 0.99
C LYS A 158 11.21 4.34 0.86
N GLU A 159 11.77 4.65 -0.29
CA GLU A 159 12.42 5.95 -0.54
C GLU A 159 11.42 7.12 -0.38
N GLN A 160 10.16 6.95 -0.84
CA GLN A 160 9.13 7.96 -0.64
C GLN A 160 8.85 8.21 0.85
N LEU A 161 8.80 7.17 1.67
CA LEU A 161 8.65 7.28 3.12
C LEU A 161 9.84 8.00 3.75
N GLU A 162 11.06 7.54 3.47
CA GLU A 162 12.29 8.12 4.02
C GLU A 162 12.47 9.59 3.62
N SER A 163 12.23 9.91 2.35
CA SER A 163 12.31 11.30 1.85
C SER A 163 11.22 12.21 2.42
N SER A 164 10.12 11.64 2.93
CA SER A 164 9.08 12.37 3.66
C SER A 164 9.41 12.56 5.14
N GLY A 165 10.50 11.96 5.65
CA GLY A 165 10.95 12.08 7.03
C GLY A 165 10.53 10.91 7.94
N VAL A 166 9.96 9.83 7.39
CA VAL A 166 9.70 8.60 8.16
C VAL A 166 11.04 7.91 8.44
N TYR A 167 11.31 7.57 9.70
CA TYR A 167 12.56 6.93 10.06
C TYR A 167 12.64 5.50 9.51
N SER A 168 13.80 5.13 8.93
CA SER A 168 14.02 3.78 8.37
C SER A 168 13.72 2.65 9.37
N LYS A 169 13.98 2.86 10.67
CA LYS A 169 13.69 1.90 11.75
C LYS A 169 12.18 1.65 11.98
N ASN A 170 11.34 2.56 11.48
CA ASN A 170 9.88 2.48 11.57
C ASN A 170 9.26 1.93 10.26
N ILE A 171 10.06 1.50 9.29
CA ILE A 171 9.60 0.98 8.00
C ILE A 171 9.83 -0.52 7.97
N PHE A 172 8.76 -1.30 7.90
CA PHE A 172 8.77 -2.76 7.84
C PHE A 172 8.31 -3.21 6.46
N ILE A 173 9.06 -4.13 5.84
CA ILE A 173 8.78 -4.63 4.49
C ILE A 173 8.67 -6.14 4.55
N SER A 174 7.57 -6.70 4.03
CA SER A 174 7.41 -8.15 3.90
C SER A 174 8.42 -8.69 2.90
N GLU A 175 9.07 -9.80 3.26
CA GLU A 175 9.96 -10.55 2.36
C GLU A 175 9.21 -11.50 1.41
N ILE A 176 7.87 -11.61 1.56
CA ILE A 176 7.04 -12.50 0.76
C ILE A 176 6.83 -11.91 -0.62
N CYS A 177 7.30 -12.62 -1.64
CA CYS A 177 7.04 -12.31 -3.05
C CYS A 177 5.78 -13.05 -3.51
N THR A 178 4.72 -12.33 -3.88
CA THR A 178 3.45 -12.93 -4.32
C THR A 178 3.62 -13.76 -5.58
N ALA A 179 4.54 -13.40 -6.49
CA ALA A 179 4.79 -14.15 -7.71
C ALA A 179 5.54 -15.48 -7.49
N GLU A 180 6.31 -15.59 -6.41
CA GLU A 180 7.07 -16.80 -6.05
C GLU A 180 6.33 -17.69 -5.04
N SER A 181 5.37 -17.14 -4.30
CA SER A 181 4.66 -17.82 -3.21
C SER A 181 3.24 -18.21 -3.65
N PRO A 182 2.98 -19.50 -3.96
CA PRO A 182 1.69 -19.95 -4.52
C PRO A 182 0.48 -19.71 -3.62
N GLU A 183 0.69 -19.58 -2.31
CA GLU A 183 -0.35 -19.27 -1.32
C GLU A 183 -0.88 -17.84 -1.39
N TRP A 184 -0.20 -16.97 -2.11
CA TRP A 184 -0.59 -15.56 -2.28
C TRP A 184 -1.09 -15.28 -3.69
N PRO A 185 -2.16 -14.50 -3.88
CA PRO A 185 -2.65 -14.15 -5.20
C PRO A 185 -1.63 -13.31 -5.97
N SER A 186 -1.37 -13.71 -7.22
CA SER A 186 -0.46 -12.98 -8.12
C SER A 186 -1.05 -12.83 -9.51
N TRP A 187 -1.28 -11.60 -9.92
CA TRP A 187 -1.68 -11.30 -11.29
C TRP A 187 -0.58 -11.64 -12.31
N ARG A 188 0.70 -11.43 -11.91
CA ARG A 188 1.84 -11.72 -12.78
C ARG A 188 1.92 -13.20 -13.11
N ARG A 189 1.79 -14.06 -12.10
CA ARG A 189 1.87 -15.52 -12.22
C ARG A 189 0.62 -16.11 -12.86
N ASP A 190 -0.56 -15.80 -12.32
CA ASP A 190 -1.78 -16.58 -12.54
C ASP A 190 -2.84 -15.86 -13.39
N LYS A 191 -2.73 -14.54 -13.56
CA LYS A 191 -3.80 -13.70 -14.12
C LYS A 191 -5.14 -13.87 -13.38
N CYS A 192 -5.09 -14.25 -12.10
CA CYS A 192 -6.27 -14.56 -11.30
C CYS A 192 -7.07 -13.30 -10.93
N SER A 193 -8.35 -13.50 -10.59
CA SER A 193 -9.22 -12.45 -10.06
C SER A 193 -9.10 -12.29 -8.54
N GLU A 194 -8.45 -13.24 -7.88
CA GLU A 194 -8.24 -13.20 -6.42
C GLU A 194 -7.35 -12.04 -6.01
N ARG A 195 -7.58 -11.54 -4.81
CA ARG A 195 -6.83 -10.40 -4.25
C ARG A 195 -6.50 -10.67 -2.79
N LEU A 196 -5.29 -10.25 -2.41
CA LEU A 196 -4.89 -10.05 -1.03
C LEU A 196 -5.67 -8.86 -0.46
N GLY A 197 -6.35 -9.05 0.66
CA GLY A 197 -6.96 -7.96 1.43
C GLY A 197 -5.98 -7.42 2.46
N THR A 198 -5.76 -6.11 2.45
CA THR A 198 -5.00 -5.43 3.49
C THR A 198 -5.95 -4.59 4.32
N PHE A 199 -6.03 -4.87 5.61
CA PHE A 199 -6.85 -4.17 6.58
C PHE A 199 -5.98 -3.38 7.54
N ILE A 200 -6.47 -2.21 7.94
CA ILE A 200 -5.99 -1.48 9.10
C ILE A 200 -7.18 -0.85 9.82
N VAL A 201 -7.18 -0.93 11.13
CA VAL A 201 -8.20 -0.32 12.00
C VAL A 201 -7.52 0.29 13.21
N LEU A 202 -8.02 1.45 13.63
CA LEU A 202 -7.61 2.13 14.85
C LEU A 202 -8.54 1.68 15.98
N GLU A 203 -8.02 1.02 17.01
CA GLU A 203 -8.76 0.58 18.19
C GLU A 203 -8.81 1.66 19.30
#